data_ab4499929c78aae49bffb63ed6bbe045
#
_entry.id   ab4499929c78aae49bffb63ed6bbe045
#
_cell.length_a   1.000
_cell.length_b   1.000
_cell.length_c   1.000
_cell.angle_alpha   90.00
_cell.angle_beta   90.00
_cell.angle_gamma   90.00
#
_symmetry.space_group_name_H-M   'P 1'
#
loop_
_entity.id
_entity.type
_entity.pdbx_description
1 polymer ?
#
loop_
_entity_poly.entity_id
_entity_poly.type
_entity_poly.pdbx_seq_one_letter_code
_entity_poly.pdbx_strand_id
1 'polypeptide(L)'
;PGGSSGGSAAAVAAGLVPAATGTDTGGSIRQPAALCGLTGIKPTYGRVSRWGMIAFASSLDQGGPLCRNAEDCALLLDAMSGYDEKDTTSLKLDSTKIHNNINEPLEHLNIGIVNEFKQNDLSADSQKLFSNAISEFESLGAKISEISLPNIVQSVPTYYVVAPAECSSNLSRYDGVKYGYRSSNADDLESLYVNSRSEGFGEEVKRRILIGTYVLSSGYYDASVSYTHLTLPTK
;
A
#
# COMPACT_ATOMS: atom_id res chain seq x y z
N PRO A 1 -15.64 -0.70 -6.00
CA PRO A 1 -14.41 -1.47 -6.18
C PRO A 1 -13.38 -1.26 -5.07
N GLY A 2 -13.69 -0.44 -4.07
CA GLY A 2 -12.70 -0.06 -3.06
C GLY A 2 -11.67 0.94 -3.59
N GLY A 3 -10.52 1.06 -2.87
CA GLY A 3 -9.49 2.05 -3.21
C GLY A 3 -8.18 1.87 -2.43
N SER A 4 -7.26 2.75 -2.76
CA SER A 4 -7.35 3.92 -3.68
C SER A 4 -7.07 3.57 -5.15
N SER A 5 -6.45 2.41 -5.51
CA SER A 5 -6.26 1.96 -6.89
C SER A 5 -7.54 1.36 -7.49
N GLY A 6 -8.72 1.89 -7.13
CA GLY A 6 -10.02 1.36 -7.54
C GLY A 6 -10.30 1.46 -9.03
N GLY A 7 -9.81 2.50 -9.70
CA GLY A 7 -9.92 2.65 -11.14
C GLY A 7 -9.12 1.59 -11.90
N SER A 8 -7.88 1.33 -11.47
CA SER A 8 -7.04 0.26 -12.01
C SER A 8 -7.70 -1.10 -11.86
N ALA A 9 -8.20 -1.41 -10.65
CA ALA A 9 -8.90 -2.67 -10.39
C ALA A 9 -10.17 -2.81 -11.24
N ALA A 10 -11.00 -1.77 -11.32
CA ALA A 10 -12.22 -1.79 -12.12
C ALA A 10 -11.93 -2.00 -13.61
N ALA A 11 -10.89 -1.37 -14.16
CA ALA A 11 -10.50 -1.51 -15.55
C ALA A 11 -10.08 -2.96 -15.90
N VAL A 12 -9.29 -3.60 -15.02
CA VAL A 12 -8.87 -5.00 -15.20
C VAL A 12 -10.07 -5.95 -15.05
N ALA A 13 -10.90 -5.75 -14.02
CA ALA A 13 -12.08 -6.58 -13.76
C ALA A 13 -13.10 -6.51 -14.90
N ALA A 14 -13.28 -5.33 -15.49
CA ALA A 14 -14.16 -5.12 -16.64
C ALA A 14 -13.56 -5.60 -17.97
N GLY A 15 -12.31 -6.10 -17.99
CA GLY A 15 -11.65 -6.55 -19.22
C GLY A 15 -11.23 -5.43 -20.17
N LEU A 16 -11.20 -4.18 -19.71
CA LEU A 16 -10.77 -3.04 -20.53
C LEU A 16 -9.25 -3.05 -20.78
N VAL A 17 -8.50 -3.62 -19.85
CA VAL A 17 -7.05 -3.81 -19.97
C VAL A 17 -6.68 -5.19 -19.38
N PRO A 18 -5.61 -5.83 -19.88
CA PRO A 18 -5.18 -7.14 -19.36
C PRO A 18 -4.61 -7.05 -17.96
N ALA A 19 -3.93 -5.95 -17.62
CA ALA A 19 -3.26 -5.70 -16.35
C ALA A 19 -3.21 -4.19 -16.09
N ALA A 20 -3.01 -3.81 -14.85
CA ALA A 20 -2.79 -2.42 -14.44
C ALA A 20 -1.79 -2.33 -13.30
N THR A 21 -1.23 -1.14 -13.10
CA THR A 21 -0.42 -0.82 -11.92
C THR A 21 -1.25 -0.04 -10.90
N GLY A 22 -0.85 -0.13 -9.65
CA GLY A 22 -1.40 0.66 -8.56
C GLY A 22 -0.35 1.01 -7.53
N THR A 23 -0.77 1.71 -6.48
CA THR A 23 0.07 2.00 -5.31
C THR A 23 -0.62 1.49 -4.04
N ASP A 24 0.18 1.04 -3.07
CA ASP A 24 -0.31 0.48 -1.81
C ASP A 24 0.50 1.06 -0.64
N THR A 25 -0.18 1.80 0.19
CA THR A 25 0.36 2.38 1.43
C THR A 25 -0.20 1.65 2.65
N GLY A 26 -1.50 1.38 2.65
CA GLY A 26 -2.23 0.69 3.72
C GLY A 26 -3.16 -0.43 3.20
N GLY A 27 -3.10 -0.75 1.90
CA GLY A 27 -3.97 -1.74 1.28
C GLY A 27 -4.50 -1.34 -0.09
N SER A 28 -4.01 -0.24 -0.66
CA SER A 28 -4.63 0.39 -1.85
C SER A 28 -4.43 -0.35 -3.18
N ILE A 29 -3.66 -1.45 -3.22
CA ILE A 29 -3.67 -2.46 -4.28
C ILE A 29 -4.51 -3.66 -3.84
N ARG A 30 -4.22 -4.20 -2.65
CA ARG A 30 -4.77 -5.46 -2.15
C ARG A 30 -6.29 -5.40 -1.91
N GLN A 31 -6.76 -4.31 -1.31
CA GLN A 31 -8.20 -4.13 -1.03
C GLN A 31 -9.04 -4.06 -2.32
N PRO A 32 -8.75 -3.15 -3.30
CA PRO A 32 -9.53 -3.11 -4.51
C PRO A 32 -9.40 -4.39 -5.35
N ALA A 33 -8.25 -5.08 -5.33
CA ALA A 33 -8.11 -6.39 -5.96
C ALA A 33 -9.08 -7.41 -5.35
N ALA A 34 -9.11 -7.52 -4.01
CA ALA A 34 -10.01 -8.43 -3.31
C ALA A 34 -11.49 -8.13 -3.60
N LEU A 35 -11.88 -6.85 -3.59
CA LEU A 35 -13.27 -6.44 -3.85
C LEU A 35 -13.70 -6.59 -5.32
N CYS A 36 -12.76 -6.68 -6.25
CA CYS A 36 -13.02 -6.87 -7.69
C CYS A 36 -12.74 -8.30 -8.17
N GLY A 37 -12.40 -9.24 -7.28
CA GLY A 37 -12.08 -10.63 -7.67
C GLY A 37 -10.81 -10.73 -8.50
N LEU A 38 -9.79 -9.94 -8.19
CA LEU A 38 -8.51 -9.86 -8.89
C LEU A 38 -7.37 -10.35 -8.00
N THR A 39 -6.23 -10.57 -8.62
CA THR A 39 -4.94 -10.71 -7.93
C THR A 39 -4.25 -9.35 -7.89
N GLY A 40 -3.83 -8.92 -6.69
CA GLY A 40 -3.06 -7.70 -6.49
C GLY A 40 -1.90 -7.96 -5.55
N ILE A 41 -0.70 -7.50 -5.90
CA ILE A 41 0.51 -7.73 -5.12
C ILE A 41 1.09 -6.40 -4.64
N LYS A 42 1.24 -6.27 -3.32
CA LYS A 42 2.12 -5.28 -2.72
C LYS A 42 3.48 -5.94 -2.48
N PRO A 43 4.49 -5.63 -3.29
CA PRO A 43 5.81 -6.23 -3.13
C PRO A 43 6.51 -5.73 -1.86
N THR A 44 7.63 -6.35 -1.53
CA THR A 44 8.54 -5.88 -0.50
C THR A 44 8.96 -4.44 -0.80
N TYR A 45 9.02 -3.61 0.26
CA TYR A 45 9.44 -2.21 0.15
C TYR A 45 10.80 -2.09 -0.53
N GLY A 46 10.89 -1.18 -1.50
CA GLY A 46 12.11 -0.95 -2.30
C GLY A 46 12.34 -1.94 -3.45
N ARG A 47 11.48 -2.95 -3.63
CA ARG A 47 11.60 -3.90 -4.77
C ARG A 47 11.21 -3.26 -6.10
N VAL A 48 10.22 -2.39 -6.09
CA VAL A 48 9.77 -1.58 -7.24
C VAL A 48 10.15 -0.14 -6.97
N SER A 49 10.79 0.51 -7.94
CA SER A 49 11.16 1.91 -7.83
C SER A 49 9.94 2.81 -7.63
N ARG A 50 10.08 3.82 -6.78
CA ARG A 50 9.08 4.87 -6.57
C ARG A 50 9.35 6.13 -7.36
N TRP A 51 10.40 6.11 -8.21
CA TRP A 51 10.69 7.25 -9.08
C TRP A 51 9.49 7.57 -9.97
N GLY A 52 9.05 8.83 -9.96
CA GLY A 52 7.87 9.29 -10.69
C GLY A 52 6.54 9.10 -9.96
N MET A 53 6.51 8.42 -8.79
CA MET A 53 5.32 8.37 -7.95
C MET A 53 5.20 9.62 -7.10
N ILE A 54 3.97 10.10 -6.90
CA ILE A 54 3.67 11.14 -5.91
C ILE A 54 3.66 10.49 -4.53
N ALA A 55 4.56 10.93 -3.65
CA ALA A 55 4.66 10.38 -2.31
C ALA A 55 3.45 10.76 -1.46
N PHE A 56 2.77 9.76 -0.90
CA PHE A 56 1.76 9.94 0.15
C PHE A 56 2.41 9.70 1.52
N ALA A 57 2.85 8.48 1.82
CA ALA A 57 3.62 8.14 3.01
C ALA A 57 4.91 7.41 2.59
N SER A 58 6.02 8.13 2.55
CA SER A 58 7.28 7.68 1.94
C SER A 58 7.83 6.40 2.58
N SER A 59 7.57 6.15 3.87
CA SER A 59 7.99 4.93 4.56
C SER A 59 7.14 3.70 4.25
N LEU A 60 5.97 3.88 3.62
CA LEU A 60 4.97 2.84 3.40
C LEU A 60 4.61 2.61 1.93
N ASP A 61 4.67 3.66 1.11
CA ASP A 61 4.23 3.63 -0.28
C ASP A 61 4.99 2.59 -1.10
N GLN A 62 4.25 1.79 -1.86
CA GLN A 62 4.81 0.81 -2.78
C GLN A 62 3.98 0.70 -4.06
N GLY A 63 4.63 0.61 -5.21
CA GLY A 63 3.99 0.26 -6.47
C GLY A 63 3.85 -1.25 -6.63
N GLY A 64 2.84 -1.70 -7.37
CA GLY A 64 2.64 -3.11 -7.66
C GLY A 64 1.56 -3.37 -8.70
N PRO A 65 1.42 -4.62 -9.16
CA PRO A 65 0.51 -5.03 -10.19
C PRO A 65 -0.91 -5.36 -9.68
N LEU A 66 -1.88 -5.23 -10.59
CA LEU A 66 -3.25 -5.76 -10.50
C LEU A 66 -3.55 -6.52 -11.78
N CYS A 67 -3.88 -7.81 -11.67
CA CYS A 67 -4.14 -8.70 -12.79
C CYS A 67 -5.28 -9.65 -12.47
N ARG A 68 -5.73 -10.44 -13.46
CA ARG A 68 -6.80 -11.42 -13.26
C ARG A 68 -6.34 -12.69 -12.56
N ASN A 69 -5.06 -13.03 -12.65
CA ASN A 69 -4.47 -14.23 -12.06
C ASN A 69 -3.07 -13.96 -11.50
N ALA A 70 -2.51 -14.92 -10.77
CA ALA A 70 -1.22 -14.81 -10.11
C ALA A 70 -0.06 -14.82 -11.13
N GLU A 71 -0.18 -15.55 -12.23
CA GLU A 71 0.85 -15.66 -13.26
C GLU A 71 1.09 -14.31 -13.94
N ASP A 72 0.02 -13.63 -14.40
CA ASP A 72 0.10 -12.29 -14.97
C ASP A 72 0.68 -11.29 -13.98
N CYS A 73 0.29 -11.41 -12.68
CA CYS A 73 0.86 -10.58 -11.62
C CYS A 73 2.36 -10.81 -11.44
N ALA A 74 2.83 -12.05 -11.49
CA ALA A 74 4.24 -12.38 -11.37
C ALA A 74 5.04 -11.82 -12.55
N LEU A 75 4.54 -11.98 -13.78
CA LEU A 75 5.15 -11.42 -15.00
C LEU A 75 5.26 -9.89 -14.93
N LEU A 76 4.17 -9.21 -14.56
CA LEU A 76 4.18 -7.76 -14.46
C LEU A 76 5.08 -7.27 -13.31
N LEU A 77 5.08 -7.98 -12.17
CA LEU A 77 5.96 -7.64 -11.05
C LEU A 77 7.43 -7.81 -11.42
N ASP A 78 7.78 -8.86 -12.18
CA ASP A 78 9.16 -9.03 -12.67
C ASP A 78 9.59 -7.90 -13.60
N ALA A 79 8.67 -7.41 -14.45
CA ALA A 79 8.94 -6.27 -15.32
C ALA A 79 9.08 -4.93 -14.56
N MET A 80 8.39 -4.80 -13.41
CA MET A 80 8.45 -3.60 -12.55
C MET A 80 9.61 -3.63 -11.56
N SER A 81 10.15 -4.82 -11.26
CA SER A 81 11.19 -5.01 -10.23
C SER A 81 12.57 -4.69 -10.80
N GLY A 82 13.41 -4.09 -9.95
CA GLY A 82 14.81 -3.83 -10.29
C GLY A 82 15.37 -2.64 -9.53
N TYR A 83 16.70 -2.56 -9.52
CA TYR A 83 17.38 -1.43 -8.91
C TYR A 83 17.26 -0.18 -9.78
N ASP A 84 16.89 0.92 -9.16
CA ASP A 84 16.83 2.25 -9.77
C ASP A 84 17.65 3.23 -8.92
N GLU A 85 18.73 3.78 -9.51
CA GLU A 85 19.59 4.76 -8.85
C GLU A 85 18.86 6.07 -8.49
N LYS A 86 17.73 6.36 -9.12
CA LYS A 86 16.93 7.56 -8.87
C LYS A 86 16.02 7.43 -7.66
N ASP A 87 15.84 6.22 -7.14
CA ASP A 87 15.13 5.97 -5.89
C ASP A 87 16.09 5.44 -4.83
N THR A 88 16.42 6.28 -3.85
CA THR A 88 17.36 5.94 -2.77
C THR A 88 16.91 4.76 -1.90
N THR A 89 15.63 4.39 -1.97
CA THR A 89 15.07 3.24 -1.26
C THR A 89 15.02 1.97 -2.10
N SER A 90 15.38 2.05 -3.39
CA SER A 90 15.42 0.91 -4.28
C SER A 90 16.49 -0.09 -3.85
N LEU A 91 16.11 -1.35 -3.72
CA LEU A 91 16.97 -2.41 -3.26
C LEU A 91 17.75 -3.04 -4.42
N LYS A 92 19.03 -3.29 -4.19
CA LYS A 92 19.86 -4.13 -5.09
C LYS A 92 19.56 -5.59 -4.76
N LEU A 93 18.52 -6.13 -5.36
CA LEU A 93 18.13 -7.53 -5.23
C LEU A 93 18.65 -8.30 -6.44
N ASP A 94 19.03 -9.56 -6.18
CA ASP A 94 19.31 -10.49 -7.27
C ASP A 94 18.09 -10.64 -8.16
N SER A 95 18.30 -10.76 -9.47
CA SER A 95 17.25 -10.79 -10.50
C SER A 95 16.52 -12.14 -10.55
N THR A 96 16.11 -12.68 -9.40
CA THR A 96 15.24 -13.86 -9.36
C THR A 96 13.89 -13.46 -9.94
N LYS A 97 13.57 -14.05 -11.07
CA LYS A 97 12.28 -13.87 -11.72
C LYS A 97 11.23 -14.69 -10.97
N ILE A 98 10.27 -13.97 -10.39
CA ILE A 98 9.21 -14.56 -9.55
C ILE A 98 8.37 -15.54 -10.36
N HIS A 99 8.07 -15.21 -11.64
CA HIS A 99 7.22 -16.04 -12.48
C HIS A 99 7.83 -17.41 -12.78
N ASN A 100 9.16 -17.57 -12.72
CA ASN A 100 9.81 -18.87 -12.95
C ASN A 100 9.46 -19.90 -11.85
N ASN A 101 9.13 -19.43 -10.64
CA ASN A 101 8.90 -20.28 -9.48
C ASN A 101 7.42 -20.44 -9.12
N ILE A 102 6.51 -19.91 -9.96
CA ILE A 102 5.07 -19.89 -9.63
C ILE A 102 4.43 -21.27 -9.54
N ASN A 103 5.01 -22.27 -10.23
CA ASN A 103 4.53 -23.64 -10.25
C ASN A 103 5.42 -24.61 -9.43
N GLU A 104 6.33 -24.06 -8.62
CA GLU A 104 7.15 -24.91 -7.76
C GLU A 104 6.33 -25.54 -6.62
N PRO A 105 6.68 -26.78 -6.20
CA PRO A 105 6.01 -27.44 -5.07
C PRO A 105 6.08 -26.60 -3.78
N LEU A 106 5.01 -26.65 -2.97
CA LEU A 106 4.88 -25.90 -1.72
C LEU A 106 5.38 -26.65 -0.47
N GLU A 107 6.03 -27.81 -0.64
CA GLU A 107 6.47 -28.70 0.45
C GLU A 107 7.40 -28.04 1.47
N HIS A 108 8.04 -26.93 1.09
CA HIS A 108 8.94 -26.17 1.96
C HIS A 108 8.26 -24.95 2.59
N LEU A 109 7.00 -24.68 2.25
CA LEU A 109 6.28 -23.51 2.73
C LEU A 109 5.72 -23.77 4.12
N ASN A 110 6.05 -22.88 5.07
CA ASN A 110 5.41 -22.84 6.39
C ASN A 110 4.48 -21.63 6.44
N ILE A 111 3.19 -21.86 6.64
CA ILE A 111 2.15 -20.84 6.68
C ILE A 111 1.68 -20.67 8.11
N GLY A 112 1.80 -19.44 8.65
CA GLY A 112 1.28 -19.08 9.97
C GLY A 112 -0.12 -18.50 9.87
N ILE A 113 -1.06 -19.04 10.62
CA ILE A 113 -2.40 -18.44 10.80
C ILE A 113 -2.35 -17.57 12.03
N VAL A 114 -2.64 -16.29 11.85
CA VAL A 114 -2.57 -15.29 12.93
C VAL A 114 -3.82 -15.37 13.81
N ASN A 115 -3.63 -15.72 15.09
CA ASN A 115 -4.72 -15.93 16.05
C ASN A 115 -5.52 -14.66 16.38
N GLU A 116 -4.88 -13.48 16.25
CA GLU A 116 -5.51 -12.18 16.49
C GLU A 116 -6.52 -11.78 15.41
N PHE A 117 -6.47 -12.41 14.23
CA PHE A 117 -7.51 -12.24 13.21
C PHE A 117 -8.71 -13.12 13.56
N LYS A 118 -9.71 -12.52 14.19
CA LYS A 118 -10.93 -13.23 14.59
C LYS A 118 -11.73 -13.65 13.36
N GLN A 119 -11.66 -14.94 13.02
CA GLN A 119 -12.46 -15.49 11.92
C GLN A 119 -13.97 -15.29 12.14
N ASN A 120 -14.40 -15.21 13.40
CA ASN A 120 -15.81 -14.99 13.76
C ASN A 120 -16.36 -13.63 13.29
N ASP A 121 -15.50 -12.66 12.96
CA ASP A 121 -15.91 -11.35 12.41
C ASP A 121 -16.14 -11.42 10.88
N LEU A 122 -15.84 -12.56 10.25
CA LEU A 122 -16.06 -12.78 8.83
C LEU A 122 -17.46 -13.36 8.58
N SER A 123 -18.04 -13.07 7.40
CA SER A 123 -19.25 -13.76 6.96
C SER A 123 -19.01 -15.26 6.83
N ALA A 124 -20.08 -16.05 6.94
CA ALA A 124 -19.98 -17.52 6.80
C ALA A 124 -19.32 -17.96 5.48
N ASP A 125 -19.62 -17.25 4.38
CA ASP A 125 -19.00 -17.50 3.08
C ASP A 125 -17.49 -17.21 3.09
N SER A 126 -17.09 -16.10 3.71
CA SER A 126 -15.67 -15.75 3.84
C SER A 126 -14.91 -16.75 4.72
N GLN A 127 -15.52 -17.21 5.81
CA GLN A 127 -14.94 -18.27 6.66
C GLN A 127 -14.75 -19.57 5.88
N LYS A 128 -15.73 -19.96 5.08
CA LYS A 128 -15.64 -21.15 4.24
C LYS A 128 -14.53 -21.04 3.20
N LEU A 129 -14.42 -19.88 2.53
CA LEU A 129 -13.35 -19.62 1.56
C LEU A 129 -11.97 -19.67 2.21
N PHE A 130 -11.84 -19.11 3.41
CA PHE A 130 -10.59 -19.14 4.17
C PHE A 130 -10.20 -20.58 4.56
N SER A 131 -11.15 -21.36 5.07
CA SER A 131 -10.92 -22.77 5.42
C SER A 131 -10.55 -23.62 4.19
N ASN A 132 -11.22 -23.39 3.05
CA ASN A 132 -10.89 -24.07 1.80
C ASN A 132 -9.47 -23.73 1.33
N ALA A 133 -9.05 -22.46 1.43
CA ALA A 133 -7.70 -22.05 1.07
C ALA A 133 -6.64 -22.74 1.94
N ILE A 134 -6.88 -22.85 3.25
CA ILE A 134 -5.98 -23.58 4.17
C ILE A 134 -5.86 -25.05 3.72
N SER A 135 -6.98 -25.72 3.51
CA SER A 135 -6.99 -27.13 3.10
C SER A 135 -6.28 -27.33 1.75
N GLU A 136 -6.42 -26.38 0.83
CA GLU A 136 -5.70 -26.42 -0.46
C GLU A 136 -4.19 -26.33 -0.27
N PHE A 137 -3.72 -25.37 0.56
CA PHE A 137 -2.30 -25.27 0.87
C PHE A 137 -1.73 -26.53 1.53
N GLU A 138 -2.47 -27.15 2.45
CA GLU A 138 -2.08 -28.41 3.08
C GLU A 138 -2.00 -29.54 2.04
N SER A 139 -2.98 -29.62 1.12
CA SER A 139 -2.99 -30.63 0.05
C SER A 139 -1.81 -30.49 -0.91
N LEU A 140 -1.32 -29.27 -1.10
CA LEU A 140 -0.13 -28.93 -1.90
C LEU A 140 1.20 -29.12 -1.14
N GLY A 141 1.15 -29.60 0.11
CA GLY A 141 2.32 -29.93 0.91
C GLY A 141 2.82 -28.85 1.86
N ALA A 142 2.16 -27.71 1.94
CA ALA A 142 2.53 -26.67 2.90
C ALA A 142 2.22 -27.08 4.35
N LYS A 143 3.05 -26.63 5.29
CA LYS A 143 2.82 -26.83 6.72
C LYS A 143 2.08 -25.64 7.31
N ILE A 144 0.93 -25.88 7.91
CA ILE A 144 0.12 -24.88 8.57
C ILE A 144 0.42 -24.87 10.08
N SER A 145 0.55 -23.68 10.66
CA SER A 145 0.73 -23.49 12.12
C SER A 145 0.01 -22.24 12.59
N GLU A 146 -0.47 -22.27 13.83
CA GLU A 146 -0.99 -21.06 14.48
C GLU A 146 0.17 -20.20 15.02
N ILE A 147 0.07 -18.90 14.82
CA ILE A 147 1.04 -17.93 15.31
C ILE A 147 0.32 -16.77 16.00
N SER A 148 1.02 -16.08 16.89
CA SER A 148 0.53 -14.87 17.55
C SER A 148 1.36 -13.66 17.14
N LEU A 149 0.66 -12.59 16.76
CA LEU A 149 1.20 -11.27 16.46
C LEU A 149 0.46 -10.21 17.31
N PRO A 150 0.74 -10.12 18.62
CA PRO A 150 -0.09 -9.37 19.57
C PRO A 150 -0.23 -7.88 19.22
N ASN A 151 0.75 -7.30 18.53
CA ASN A 151 0.72 -5.89 18.14
C ASN A 151 -0.09 -5.62 16.85
N ILE A 152 -0.57 -6.67 16.14
CA ILE A 152 -1.27 -6.50 14.86
C ILE A 152 -2.57 -5.71 15.01
N VAL A 153 -3.22 -5.79 16.17
CA VAL A 153 -4.45 -5.04 16.48
C VAL A 153 -4.24 -3.53 16.48
N GLN A 154 -3.00 -3.09 16.66
CA GLN A 154 -2.61 -1.67 16.65
C GLN A 154 -2.23 -1.16 15.26
N SER A 155 -2.12 -2.03 14.27
CA SER A 155 -1.64 -1.67 12.92
C SER A 155 -2.50 -0.61 12.25
N VAL A 156 -3.82 -0.72 12.33
CA VAL A 156 -4.76 0.24 11.73
C VAL A 156 -4.72 1.60 12.45
N PRO A 157 -4.85 1.68 13.79
CA PRO A 157 -4.65 2.95 14.50
C PRO A 157 -3.31 3.62 14.18
N THR A 158 -2.23 2.85 14.17
CA THR A 158 -0.89 3.37 13.86
C THR A 158 -0.82 3.93 12.44
N TYR A 159 -1.39 3.23 11.47
CA TYR A 159 -1.46 3.73 10.09
C TYR A 159 -2.16 5.09 10.02
N TYR A 160 -3.28 5.27 10.73
CA TYR A 160 -4.02 6.54 10.74
C TYR A 160 -3.29 7.70 11.45
N VAL A 161 -2.24 7.43 12.19
CA VAL A 161 -1.34 8.44 12.76
C VAL A 161 -0.17 8.71 11.80
N VAL A 162 0.55 7.68 11.40
CA VAL A 162 1.80 7.79 10.61
C VAL A 162 1.53 8.29 9.19
N ALA A 163 0.57 7.71 8.50
CA ALA A 163 0.34 8.04 7.10
C ALA A 163 -0.12 9.49 6.88
N PRO A 164 -1.06 10.07 7.66
CA PRO A 164 -1.36 11.50 7.57
C PRO A 164 -0.20 12.41 7.95
N ALA A 165 0.63 12.04 8.94
CA ALA A 165 1.80 12.82 9.33
C ALA A 165 2.80 12.93 8.16
N GLU A 166 3.14 11.81 7.53
CA GLU A 166 4.00 11.79 6.35
C GLU A 166 3.35 12.48 5.14
N CYS A 167 2.04 12.28 4.93
CA CYS A 167 1.28 12.95 3.88
C CYS A 167 1.35 14.47 3.99
N SER A 168 1.14 15.01 5.19
CA SER A 168 1.25 16.44 5.45
C SER A 168 2.63 16.98 5.07
N SER A 169 3.68 16.28 5.46
CA SER A 169 5.07 16.63 5.13
C SER A 169 5.36 16.50 3.63
N ASN A 170 4.98 15.37 3.00
CA ASN A 170 5.25 15.11 1.59
C ASN A 170 4.52 16.06 0.66
N LEU A 171 3.25 16.37 0.94
CA LEU A 171 2.44 17.24 0.10
C LEU A 171 2.67 18.74 0.37
N SER A 172 3.50 19.10 1.33
CA SER A 172 3.88 20.50 1.58
C SER A 172 4.59 21.15 0.38
N ARG A 173 5.27 20.34 -0.44
CA ARG A 173 6.00 20.79 -1.64
C ARG A 173 5.09 21.21 -2.81
N TYR A 174 3.81 20.83 -2.77
CA TYR A 174 2.83 21.20 -3.80
C TYR A 174 2.19 22.56 -3.42
N ASP A 175 2.91 23.62 -3.67
CA ASP A 175 2.60 24.98 -3.24
C ASP A 175 2.19 25.91 -4.40
N GLY A 176 2.16 25.40 -5.63
CA GLY A 176 1.84 26.18 -6.82
C GLY A 176 3.00 27.01 -7.36
N VAL A 177 4.20 26.93 -6.75
CA VAL A 177 5.42 27.62 -7.21
C VAL A 177 6.28 26.70 -8.06
N LYS A 178 6.76 25.57 -7.48
CA LYS A 178 7.56 24.58 -8.19
C LYS A 178 6.75 23.38 -8.67
N TYR A 179 5.74 23.00 -7.90
CA TYR A 179 4.95 21.79 -8.15
C TYR A 179 3.46 22.03 -7.92
N GLY A 180 2.66 21.25 -8.62
CA GLY A 180 1.23 21.18 -8.44
C GLY A 180 0.46 22.28 -9.16
N TYR A 181 -0.81 22.38 -8.81
CA TYR A 181 -1.73 23.40 -9.33
C TYR A 181 -1.32 24.78 -8.84
N ARG A 182 -1.39 25.77 -9.73
CA ARG A 182 -1.14 27.19 -9.41
C ARG A 182 -2.44 27.97 -9.63
N SER A 183 -2.93 28.61 -8.57
CA SER A 183 -4.10 29.48 -8.66
C SER A 183 -3.81 30.72 -9.50
N SER A 184 -4.79 31.12 -10.31
CA SER A 184 -4.78 32.40 -11.01
C SER A 184 -5.29 33.56 -10.15
N ASN A 185 -5.88 33.26 -8.98
CA ASN A 185 -6.50 34.22 -8.06
C ASN A 185 -5.54 34.51 -6.90
N ALA A 186 -4.43 35.21 -7.17
CA ALA A 186 -3.46 35.54 -6.14
C ALA A 186 -2.92 36.94 -6.35
N ASP A 187 -3.07 37.79 -5.34
CA ASP A 187 -2.59 39.18 -5.35
C ASP A 187 -1.19 39.27 -4.75
N ASP A 188 -0.80 38.31 -3.91
CA ASP A 188 0.50 38.24 -3.25
C ASP A 188 0.95 36.79 -3.07
N LEU A 189 2.12 36.55 -2.45
CA LEU A 189 2.69 35.24 -2.24
C LEU A 189 1.89 34.39 -1.26
N GLU A 190 1.33 35.00 -0.22
CA GLU A 190 0.52 34.29 0.78
C GLU A 190 -0.77 33.78 0.16
N SER A 191 -1.50 34.64 -0.55
CA SER A 191 -2.72 34.26 -1.27
C SER A 191 -2.45 33.24 -2.36
N LEU A 192 -1.27 33.29 -3.03
CA LEU A 192 -0.88 32.27 -3.99
C LEU A 192 -0.78 30.89 -3.33
N TYR A 193 -0.10 30.76 -2.18
CA TYR A 193 0.02 29.48 -1.48
C TYR A 193 -1.35 28.98 -0.98
N VAL A 194 -2.10 29.83 -0.32
CA VAL A 194 -3.41 29.49 0.24
C VAL A 194 -4.37 29.03 -0.86
N ASN A 195 -4.51 29.81 -1.93
CA ASN A 195 -5.45 29.53 -3.00
C ASN A 195 -5.01 28.29 -3.82
N SER A 196 -3.72 28.17 -4.17
CA SER A 196 -3.22 27.01 -4.91
C SER A 196 -3.46 25.70 -4.16
N ARG A 197 -3.23 25.69 -2.86
CA ARG A 197 -3.44 24.49 -2.05
C ARG A 197 -4.94 24.21 -1.79
N SER A 198 -5.73 25.25 -1.57
CA SER A 198 -7.18 25.12 -1.33
C SER A 198 -7.93 24.64 -2.57
N GLU A 199 -7.56 25.13 -3.75
CA GLU A 199 -8.18 24.77 -5.02
C GLU A 199 -7.61 23.45 -5.59
N GLY A 200 -6.30 23.22 -5.42
CA GLY A 200 -5.58 22.11 -6.04
C GLY A 200 -5.75 20.78 -5.34
N PHE A 201 -6.05 20.75 -4.02
CA PHE A 201 -6.28 19.51 -3.28
C PHE A 201 -7.77 19.23 -3.08
N GLY A 202 -8.16 17.98 -3.34
CA GLY A 202 -9.50 17.49 -3.01
C GLY A 202 -9.72 17.41 -1.47
N GLU A 203 -10.98 17.36 -1.07
CA GLU A 203 -11.41 17.44 0.34
C GLU A 203 -10.77 16.35 1.22
N GLU A 204 -10.67 15.10 0.74
CA GLU A 204 -10.06 14.01 1.50
C GLU A 204 -8.55 14.21 1.70
N VAL A 205 -7.86 14.76 0.70
CA VAL A 205 -6.43 15.08 0.81
C VAL A 205 -6.22 16.21 1.80
N LYS A 206 -7.04 17.26 1.74
CA LYS A 206 -7.01 18.38 2.71
C LYS A 206 -7.22 17.87 4.13
N ARG A 207 -8.20 16.99 4.35
CA ARG A 207 -8.45 16.36 5.65
C ARG A 207 -7.21 15.63 6.18
N ARG A 208 -6.52 14.84 5.34
CA ARG A 208 -5.31 14.10 5.73
C ARG A 208 -4.15 15.03 6.03
N ILE A 209 -3.97 16.11 5.27
CA ILE A 209 -2.96 17.12 5.53
C ILE A 209 -3.23 17.79 6.90
N LEU A 210 -4.47 18.16 7.20
CA LEU A 210 -4.84 18.78 8.47
C LEU A 210 -4.61 17.84 9.65
N ILE A 211 -5.04 16.57 9.55
CA ILE A 211 -4.79 15.56 10.58
C ILE A 211 -3.28 15.38 10.80
N GLY A 212 -2.52 15.26 9.71
CA GLY A 212 -1.06 15.11 9.79
C GLY A 212 -0.37 16.29 10.43
N THR A 213 -0.77 17.51 10.08
CA THR A 213 -0.27 18.73 10.70
C THR A 213 -0.56 18.77 12.20
N TYR A 214 -1.75 18.35 12.60
CA TYR A 214 -2.13 18.25 14.01
C TYR A 214 -1.27 17.23 14.76
N VAL A 215 -1.08 16.03 14.20
CA VAL A 215 -0.22 14.98 14.77
C VAL A 215 1.22 15.45 14.93
N LEU A 216 1.74 16.22 13.98
CA LEU A 216 3.10 16.77 14.01
C LEU A 216 3.24 18.02 14.88
N SER A 217 2.15 18.56 15.44
CA SER A 217 2.23 19.71 16.32
C SER A 217 2.94 19.35 17.63
N SER A 218 3.54 20.36 18.30
CA SER A 218 4.43 20.19 19.45
C SER A 218 3.84 19.43 20.63
N GLY A 219 2.51 19.33 20.75
CA GLY A 219 1.84 18.58 21.82
C GLY A 219 1.66 17.08 21.57
N TYR A 220 1.90 16.60 20.34
CA TYR A 220 1.59 15.22 19.92
C TYR A 220 2.76 14.51 19.25
N TYR A 221 3.86 15.21 19.00
CA TYR A 221 5.03 14.67 18.29
C TYR A 221 5.60 13.41 18.94
N ASP A 222 5.80 13.43 20.27
CA ASP A 222 6.38 12.31 21.01
C ASP A 222 5.47 11.06 20.98
N ALA A 223 4.15 11.26 21.00
CA ALA A 223 3.19 10.17 20.85
C ALA A 223 3.27 9.55 19.46
N SER A 224 3.39 10.35 18.40
CA SER A 224 3.49 9.86 17.02
C SER A 224 4.78 9.09 16.76
N VAL A 225 5.91 9.52 17.36
CA VAL A 225 7.19 8.80 17.29
C VAL A 225 7.09 7.42 17.95
N SER A 226 6.44 7.32 19.11
CA SER A 226 6.21 6.03 19.79
C SER A 226 5.40 5.06 18.93
N TYR A 227 4.37 5.53 18.21
CA TYR A 227 3.58 4.71 17.27
C TYR A 227 4.41 4.21 16.08
N THR A 228 5.33 5.02 15.57
CA THR A 228 6.20 4.63 14.45
C THR A 228 7.08 3.42 14.81
N HIS A 229 7.57 3.35 16.06
CA HIS A 229 8.39 2.23 16.53
C HIS A 229 7.61 0.93 16.69
N LEU A 230 6.29 0.96 16.84
CA LEU A 230 5.45 -0.24 16.96
C LEU A 230 5.23 -0.96 15.61
N THR A 231 5.42 -0.28 14.49
CA THR A 231 5.11 -0.80 13.15
C THR A 231 6.32 -1.19 12.32
N LEU A 232 7.53 -0.76 12.71
CA LEU A 232 8.72 -1.15 11.98
C LEU A 232 9.04 -2.62 12.30
N PRO A 233 9.12 -3.51 11.29
CA PRO A 233 9.61 -4.85 11.53
C PRO A 233 11.03 -4.73 12.05
N THR A 234 11.24 -5.15 13.27
CA THR A 234 12.58 -5.46 13.74
C THR A 234 13.15 -6.53 12.82
N LYS A 235 14.36 -6.27 12.32
CA LYS A 235 15.09 -7.15 11.40
C LYS A 235 15.02 -8.61 11.77
#